data_97f573412b8599a587098edd88be3a3b
#
_entry.id   97f573412b8599a587098edd88be3a3b
#
_cell.length_a   1.000
_cell.length_b   1.000
_cell.length_c   1.000
_cell.angle_alpha   90.00
_cell.angle_beta   90.00
_cell.angle_gamma   90.00
#
_symmetry.space_group_name_H-M   'P 1'
#
loop_
_entity.id
_entity.type
_entity.pdbx_description
1 polymer ?
#
loop_
_entity_poly.entity_id
_entity_poly.type
_entity_poly.pdbx_seq_one_letter_code
_entity_poly.pdbx_strand_id
1 'polypeptide(L)'
;MQKIREILRIGLPIMLGQACVIILAFADNIMIGWHSVDELAASSFVNNVMNLFILTELGFAAGMTPMIGADNGTGNIKGIGITVKNGLMTNGIIGGISIILLTIIYFCLDHFGQAPELMPYIKPYFAIIGISTLFALGFNVLKQFTDGICRPMISMTLLMIGNLLNIFGNWVLIYGKLGFPEMGLTGAGISTLVSRALILLVFVVFIFKSKKMNEYARAFKEALLSRGEMNTVFKMGYPVGIQMALESSTFTFAAVMAGWLGVIQLAAHQVVITISQLFFLMMQGLSFAVSILVSNAFGRKDLGSVREYARKGYFMTLGISATLSALLYCFRYQAAGIFTDSPEVSAMAVSLFFLLFAYQFGDGLQLCFANVLRGIQDVKPIMYAAFVSYYLIAIPSAYVLGFKTSLSIHGIWLGFPIGLTLAGIFFYARYRSDLRRFGRMM
;
A
#
# COMPACT_ATOMS: atom_id res chain seq x y z
N MET A 1 6.61 -27.88 -6.34
CA MET A 1 7.21 -27.32 -5.10
C MET A 1 8.16 -26.14 -5.37
N GLN A 2 9.02 -26.19 -6.39
CA GLN A 2 10.00 -25.12 -6.66
C GLN A 2 9.38 -23.72 -6.79
N LYS A 3 8.33 -23.52 -7.59
CA LYS A 3 7.67 -22.22 -7.79
C LYS A 3 7.05 -21.64 -6.50
N ILE A 4 6.55 -22.49 -5.60
CA ILE A 4 6.07 -22.05 -4.28
C ILE A 4 7.23 -21.49 -3.46
N ARG A 5 8.37 -22.17 -3.47
CA ARG A 5 9.58 -21.70 -2.76
C ARG A 5 10.08 -20.37 -3.32
N GLU A 6 10.01 -20.17 -4.65
CA GLU A 6 10.37 -18.90 -5.28
C GLU A 6 9.42 -17.77 -4.86
N ILE A 7 8.09 -18.03 -4.82
CA ILE A 7 7.09 -17.05 -4.34
C ILE A 7 7.35 -16.70 -2.88
N LEU A 8 7.58 -17.69 -2.00
CA LEU A 8 7.87 -17.43 -0.58
C LEU A 8 9.18 -16.68 -0.38
N ARG A 9 10.23 -17.02 -1.14
CA ARG A 9 11.53 -16.35 -1.04
C ARG A 9 11.48 -14.85 -1.31
N ILE A 10 10.59 -14.42 -2.21
CA ILE A 10 10.36 -13.01 -2.52
C ILE A 10 9.25 -12.44 -1.62
N GLY A 11 8.18 -13.19 -1.41
CA GLY A 11 6.99 -12.75 -0.68
C GLY A 11 7.23 -12.52 0.80
N LEU A 12 7.93 -13.42 1.49
CA LEU A 12 8.21 -13.27 2.92
C LEU A 12 8.93 -11.95 3.27
N PRO A 13 10.01 -11.56 2.58
CA PRO A 13 10.62 -10.25 2.82
C PRO A 13 9.66 -9.08 2.60
N ILE A 14 8.82 -9.15 1.55
CA ILE A 14 7.85 -8.09 1.27
C ILE A 14 6.78 -8.04 2.36
N MET A 15 6.25 -9.18 2.80
CA MET A 15 5.29 -9.28 3.90
C MET A 15 5.86 -8.71 5.20
N LEU A 16 7.11 -9.05 5.53
CA LEU A 16 7.81 -8.49 6.69
C LEU A 16 7.98 -6.97 6.57
N GLY A 17 8.33 -6.48 5.38
CA GLY A 17 8.40 -5.05 5.13
C GLY A 17 7.07 -4.34 5.37
N GLN A 18 5.96 -4.93 4.93
CA GLN A 18 4.62 -4.38 5.18
C GLN A 18 4.26 -4.40 6.68
N ALA A 19 4.59 -5.49 7.39
CA ALA A 19 4.39 -5.57 8.83
C ALA A 19 5.19 -4.48 9.58
N CYS A 20 6.42 -4.19 9.15
CA CYS A 20 7.23 -3.13 9.73
C CYS A 20 6.61 -1.74 9.57
N VAL A 21 5.91 -1.46 8.47
CA VAL A 21 5.19 -0.18 8.27
C VAL A 21 4.07 -0.02 9.30
N ILE A 22 3.32 -1.10 9.58
CA ILE A 22 2.27 -1.06 10.61
C ILE A 22 2.87 -0.86 12.00
N ILE A 23 3.90 -1.63 12.35
CA ILE A 23 4.56 -1.53 13.65
C ILE A 23 5.05 -0.11 13.88
N LEU A 24 5.62 0.53 12.86
CA LEU A 24 6.05 1.92 12.95
C LEU A 24 4.87 2.85 13.23
N ALA A 25 3.77 2.73 12.47
CA ALA A 25 2.59 3.59 12.66
C ALA A 25 1.99 3.43 14.08
N PHE A 26 1.98 2.19 14.60
CA PHE A 26 1.57 1.95 15.99
C PHE A 26 2.53 2.58 17.00
N ALA A 27 3.84 2.42 16.81
CA ALA A 27 4.84 3.01 17.69
C ALA A 27 4.73 4.53 17.73
N ASP A 28 4.61 5.17 16.57
CA ASP A 28 4.44 6.63 16.47
C ASP A 28 3.18 7.09 17.23
N ASN A 29 2.03 6.45 17.00
CA ASN A 29 0.78 6.81 17.64
C ASN A 29 0.82 6.62 19.17
N ILE A 30 1.44 5.52 19.65
CA ILE A 30 1.60 5.25 21.07
C ILE A 30 2.51 6.30 21.72
N MET A 31 3.66 6.59 21.10
CA MET A 31 4.62 7.54 21.64
C MET A 31 4.07 8.97 21.69
N ILE A 32 3.37 9.40 20.65
CA ILE A 32 2.70 10.71 20.61
C ILE A 32 1.54 10.74 21.62
N GLY A 33 0.74 9.69 21.69
CA GLY A 33 -0.40 9.63 22.61
C GLY A 33 -0.02 9.61 24.08
N TRP A 34 1.13 9.04 24.44
CA TRP A 34 1.67 9.11 25.80
C TRP A 34 2.20 10.50 26.15
N HIS A 35 2.54 11.31 25.14
CA HIS A 35 2.98 12.68 25.37
C HIS A 35 1.80 13.63 25.52
N SER A 36 0.84 13.63 24.57
CA SER A 36 -0.33 14.49 24.59
C SER A 36 -1.49 13.94 23.71
N VAL A 37 -2.70 14.04 24.24
CA VAL A 37 -3.94 13.68 23.51
C VAL A 37 -4.19 14.63 22.33
N ASP A 38 -3.93 15.93 22.52
CA ASP A 38 -4.11 16.95 21.48
C ASP A 38 -3.13 16.75 20.34
N GLU A 39 -1.87 16.40 20.64
CA GLU A 39 -0.87 16.05 19.62
C GLU A 39 -1.24 14.79 18.86
N LEU A 40 -1.79 13.76 19.53
CA LEU A 40 -2.30 12.56 18.88
C LEU A 40 -3.46 12.89 17.94
N ALA A 41 -4.39 13.74 18.34
CA ALA A 41 -5.49 14.19 17.49
C ALA A 41 -4.99 14.97 16.28
N ALA A 42 -4.03 15.89 16.48
CA ALA A 42 -3.39 16.66 15.42
C ALA A 42 -2.64 15.75 14.43
N SER A 43 -1.86 14.79 14.93
CA SER A 43 -1.13 13.84 14.09
C SER A 43 -2.06 12.96 13.26
N SER A 44 -3.15 12.51 13.85
CA SER A 44 -4.16 11.67 13.18
C SER A 44 -4.79 12.41 12.00
N PHE A 45 -5.15 13.68 12.18
CA PHE A 45 -5.68 14.51 11.09
C PHE A 45 -4.67 14.65 9.95
N VAL A 46 -3.42 15.04 10.27
CA VAL A 46 -2.37 15.22 9.27
C VAL A 46 -2.08 13.90 8.53
N ASN A 47 -1.95 12.78 9.25
CA ASN A 47 -1.66 11.49 8.66
C ASN A 47 -2.78 11.02 7.72
N ASN A 48 -4.05 11.30 8.02
CA ASN A 48 -5.16 10.98 7.12
C ASN A 48 -5.06 11.75 5.81
N VAL A 49 -4.73 13.04 5.84
CA VAL A 49 -4.51 13.83 4.62
C VAL A 49 -3.30 13.30 3.85
N MET A 50 -2.17 13.06 4.52
CA MET A 50 -0.93 12.58 3.89
C MET A 50 -1.08 11.20 3.26
N ASN A 51 -1.87 10.29 3.85
CA ASN A 51 -2.10 8.95 3.32
C ASN A 51 -2.66 8.96 1.91
N LEU A 52 -3.54 9.92 1.57
CA LEU A 52 -4.07 10.04 0.21
C LEU A 52 -2.96 10.27 -0.82
N PHE A 53 -2.01 11.16 -0.50
CA PHE A 53 -0.87 11.46 -1.37
C PHE A 53 0.11 10.28 -1.43
N ILE A 54 0.48 9.72 -0.28
CA ILE A 54 1.42 8.60 -0.18
C ILE A 54 0.91 7.37 -0.95
N LEU A 55 -0.37 7.01 -0.83
CA LEU A 55 -0.96 5.88 -1.56
C LEU A 55 -0.98 6.11 -3.07
N THR A 56 -1.29 7.34 -3.49
CA THR A 56 -1.28 7.70 -4.92
C THR A 56 0.15 7.61 -5.48
N GLU A 57 1.13 8.19 -4.80
CA GLU A 57 2.54 8.14 -5.17
C GLU A 57 3.09 6.70 -5.19
N LEU A 58 2.72 5.89 -4.20
CA LEU A 58 3.08 4.46 -4.15
C LEU A 58 2.52 3.71 -5.37
N GLY A 59 1.28 3.99 -5.75
CA GLY A 59 0.66 3.41 -6.93
C GLY A 59 1.40 3.77 -8.23
N PHE A 60 1.79 5.02 -8.40
CA PHE A 60 2.60 5.45 -9.53
C PHE A 60 3.96 4.76 -9.56
N ALA A 61 4.67 4.71 -8.44
CA ALA A 61 5.96 4.02 -8.35
C ALA A 61 5.83 2.52 -8.65
N ALA A 62 4.77 1.87 -8.17
CA ALA A 62 4.53 0.44 -8.36
C ALA A 62 4.40 0.02 -9.83
N GLY A 63 4.03 0.94 -10.74
CA GLY A 63 4.03 0.70 -12.18
C GLY A 63 5.40 0.38 -12.77
N MET A 64 6.50 0.72 -12.08
CA MET A 64 7.86 0.44 -12.56
C MET A 64 8.27 -1.03 -12.37
N THR A 65 7.80 -1.69 -11.32
CA THR A 65 8.20 -3.08 -11.00
C THR A 65 7.99 -4.06 -12.15
N PRO A 66 6.84 -4.08 -12.85
CA PRO A 66 6.64 -4.99 -13.98
C PRO A 66 7.51 -4.66 -15.19
N MET A 67 7.87 -3.40 -15.42
CA MET A 67 8.80 -3.02 -16.48
C MET A 67 10.21 -3.53 -16.19
N ILE A 68 10.71 -3.24 -14.99
CA ILE A 68 12.02 -3.69 -14.52
C ILE A 68 12.07 -5.21 -14.45
N GLY A 69 10.98 -5.87 -14.00
CA GLY A 69 10.91 -7.32 -13.93
C GLY A 69 10.97 -7.97 -15.31
N ALA A 70 10.33 -7.42 -16.33
CA ALA A 70 10.42 -7.92 -17.70
C ALA A 70 11.84 -7.79 -18.26
N ASP A 71 12.48 -6.63 -18.09
CA ASP A 71 13.89 -6.42 -18.49
C ASP A 71 14.84 -7.34 -17.73
N ASN A 72 14.62 -7.54 -16.42
CA ASN A 72 15.42 -8.47 -15.63
C ASN A 72 15.25 -9.92 -16.11
N GLY A 73 14.05 -10.29 -16.54
CA GLY A 73 13.76 -11.59 -17.13
C GLY A 73 14.57 -11.88 -18.40
N THR A 74 14.79 -10.88 -19.24
CA THR A 74 15.60 -10.97 -20.48
C THR A 74 17.09 -10.71 -20.26
N GLY A 75 17.51 -10.29 -19.07
CA GLY A 75 18.88 -9.85 -18.79
C GLY A 75 19.22 -8.47 -19.38
N ASN A 76 18.22 -7.67 -19.75
CA ASN A 76 18.39 -6.33 -20.33
C ASN A 76 18.72 -5.29 -19.25
N ILE A 77 19.95 -5.30 -18.73
CA ILE A 77 20.40 -4.38 -17.67
C ILE A 77 20.33 -2.92 -18.13
N LYS A 78 20.55 -2.63 -19.42
CA LYS A 78 20.43 -1.26 -19.96
C LYS A 78 18.98 -0.76 -19.88
N GLY A 79 17.99 -1.59 -20.24
CA GLY A 79 16.57 -1.28 -20.09
C GLY A 79 16.19 -0.97 -18.64
N ILE A 80 16.69 -1.76 -17.68
CA ILE A 80 16.52 -1.50 -16.26
C ILE A 80 17.04 -0.10 -15.88
N GLY A 81 18.27 0.26 -16.31
CA GLY A 81 18.86 1.57 -16.07
C GLY A 81 18.02 2.72 -16.64
N ILE A 82 17.49 2.55 -17.86
CA ILE A 82 16.60 3.50 -18.52
C ILE A 82 15.29 3.67 -17.71
N THR A 83 14.65 2.56 -17.36
CA THR A 83 13.38 2.57 -16.57
C THR A 83 13.58 3.23 -15.21
N VAL A 84 14.66 2.93 -14.49
CA VAL A 84 14.93 3.50 -13.17
C VAL A 84 15.19 5.01 -13.27
N LYS A 85 16.00 5.46 -14.23
CA LYS A 85 16.33 6.89 -14.39
C LYS A 85 15.12 7.72 -14.80
N ASN A 86 14.38 7.28 -15.80
CA ASN A 86 13.16 7.96 -16.26
C ASN A 86 12.03 7.82 -15.21
N GLY A 87 11.99 6.72 -14.48
CA GLY A 87 11.08 6.50 -13.37
C GLY A 87 11.31 7.44 -12.20
N LEU A 88 12.58 7.67 -11.80
CA LEU A 88 12.92 8.67 -10.78
C LEU A 88 12.49 10.07 -11.22
N MET A 89 12.72 10.43 -12.47
CA MET A 89 12.30 11.74 -12.98
C MET A 89 10.77 11.89 -13.02
N THR A 90 10.06 10.88 -13.53
CA THR A 90 8.59 10.90 -13.61
C THR A 90 7.97 10.98 -12.21
N ASN A 91 8.41 10.13 -11.27
CA ASN A 91 7.92 10.17 -9.90
C ASN A 91 8.36 11.46 -9.18
N GLY A 92 9.54 12.00 -9.49
CA GLY A 92 9.99 13.30 -8.98
C GLY A 92 9.05 14.45 -9.41
N ILE A 93 8.57 14.43 -10.65
CA ILE A 93 7.57 15.40 -11.14
C ILE A 93 6.24 15.22 -10.38
N ILE A 94 5.79 13.97 -10.19
CA ILE A 94 4.58 13.67 -9.41
C ILE A 94 4.73 14.16 -7.96
N GLY A 95 5.86 13.89 -7.31
CA GLY A 95 6.16 14.39 -5.98
C GLY A 95 6.20 15.93 -5.93
N GLY A 96 6.74 16.58 -6.95
CA GLY A 96 6.69 18.04 -7.07
C GLY A 96 5.26 18.59 -7.15
N ILE A 97 4.39 17.94 -7.92
CA ILE A 97 2.96 18.29 -7.99
C ILE A 97 2.30 18.05 -6.61
N SER A 98 2.59 16.92 -5.97
CA SER A 98 2.09 16.63 -4.62
C SER A 98 2.49 17.71 -3.62
N ILE A 99 3.73 18.18 -3.63
CA ILE A 99 4.19 19.26 -2.75
C ILE A 99 3.45 20.58 -3.03
N ILE A 100 3.21 20.92 -4.30
CA ILE A 100 2.43 22.10 -4.65
C ILE A 100 1.01 22.00 -4.07
N LEU A 101 0.35 20.84 -4.25
CA LEU A 101 -0.99 20.60 -3.71
C LEU A 101 -1.00 20.63 -2.18
N LEU A 102 -0.01 20.00 -1.54
CA LEU A 102 0.13 20.02 -0.08
C LEU A 102 0.39 21.44 0.44
N THR A 103 1.14 22.27 -0.30
CA THR A 103 1.35 23.67 0.05
C THR A 103 0.05 24.47 -0.04
N ILE A 104 -0.78 24.23 -1.07
CA ILE A 104 -2.11 24.85 -1.18
C ILE A 104 -2.98 24.43 0.03
N ILE A 105 -3.01 23.13 0.34
CA ILE A 105 -3.75 22.62 1.50
C ILE A 105 -3.24 23.26 2.79
N TYR A 106 -1.94 23.43 2.96
CA TYR A 106 -1.34 24.06 4.14
C TYR A 106 -1.92 25.46 4.40
N PHE A 107 -2.07 26.28 3.36
CA PHE A 107 -2.68 27.61 3.49
C PHE A 107 -4.22 27.57 3.71
N CYS A 108 -4.84 26.44 3.39
CA CYS A 108 -6.27 26.24 3.58
C CYS A 108 -6.61 25.51 4.90
N LEU A 109 -5.63 25.08 5.69
CA LEU A 109 -5.87 24.26 6.90
C LEU A 109 -6.86 24.88 7.88
N ASP A 110 -6.84 26.20 8.03
CA ASP A 110 -7.76 26.93 8.92
C ASP A 110 -9.24 26.78 8.52
N HIS A 111 -9.53 26.35 7.28
CA HIS A 111 -10.89 26.15 6.75
C HIS A 111 -11.38 24.69 6.84
N PHE A 112 -10.54 23.76 7.34
CA PHE A 112 -10.91 22.34 7.48
C PHE A 112 -11.73 22.02 8.73
N GLY A 113 -12.14 23.06 9.50
CA GLY A 113 -13.03 22.90 10.66
C GLY A 113 -12.40 22.16 11.85
N GLN A 114 -11.07 22.13 11.93
CA GLN A 114 -10.36 21.60 13.09
C GLN A 114 -10.42 22.60 14.26
N ALA A 115 -10.37 22.09 15.49
CA ALA A 115 -10.35 22.94 16.67
C ALA A 115 -9.15 23.91 16.62
N PRO A 116 -9.36 25.23 16.88
CA PRO A 116 -8.28 26.22 16.82
C PRO A 116 -7.07 25.88 17.71
N GLU A 117 -7.31 25.18 18.81
CA GLU A 117 -6.31 24.74 19.78
C GLU A 117 -5.32 23.71 19.20
N LEU A 118 -5.74 22.95 18.17
CA LEU A 118 -4.91 21.95 17.49
C LEU A 118 -4.02 22.56 16.41
N MET A 119 -4.33 23.76 15.91
CA MET A 119 -3.61 24.37 14.79
C MET A 119 -2.13 24.62 15.05
N PRO A 120 -1.68 25.00 16.26
CA PRO A 120 -0.25 25.13 16.59
C PRO A 120 0.53 23.82 16.42
N TYR A 121 -0.12 22.67 16.56
CA TYR A 121 0.45 21.34 16.36
C TYR A 121 0.33 20.87 14.90
N ILE A 122 -0.84 21.09 14.28
CA ILE A 122 -1.15 20.64 12.91
C ILE A 122 -0.19 21.30 11.91
N LYS A 123 -0.05 22.62 11.91
CA LYS A 123 0.70 23.36 10.88
C LYS A 123 2.19 22.95 10.80
N PRO A 124 2.97 22.96 11.89
CA PRO A 124 4.37 22.55 11.82
C PRO A 124 4.52 21.07 11.41
N TYR A 125 3.71 20.19 11.98
CA TYR A 125 3.76 18.77 11.68
C TYR A 125 3.38 18.49 10.22
N PHE A 126 2.34 19.14 9.69
CA PHE A 126 1.92 19.03 8.29
C PHE A 126 3.04 19.44 7.32
N ALA A 127 3.71 20.56 7.58
CA ALA A 127 4.81 21.03 6.75
C ALA A 127 5.98 20.04 6.73
N ILE A 128 6.39 19.54 7.92
CA ILE A 128 7.52 18.61 8.05
C ILE A 128 7.19 17.27 7.39
N ILE A 129 6.03 16.69 7.66
CA ILE A 129 5.62 15.43 7.05
C ILE A 129 5.43 15.60 5.54
N GLY A 130 4.86 16.72 5.08
CA GLY A 130 4.73 17.03 3.66
C GLY A 130 6.08 17.00 2.93
N ILE A 131 7.11 17.65 3.47
CA ILE A 131 8.47 17.59 2.89
C ILE A 131 9.01 16.15 2.92
N SER A 132 8.74 15.38 3.97
CA SER A 132 9.22 14.02 4.11
C SER A 132 8.66 13.04 3.07
N THR A 133 7.51 13.36 2.43
CA THR A 133 6.92 12.52 1.38
C THR A 133 7.84 12.40 0.15
N LEU A 134 8.62 13.44 -0.17
CA LEU A 134 9.59 13.38 -1.28
C LEU A 134 10.66 12.32 -1.05
N PHE A 135 11.17 12.21 0.19
CA PHE A 135 12.17 11.18 0.53
C PHE A 135 11.54 9.79 0.54
N ALA A 136 10.30 9.67 1.03
CA ALA A 136 9.53 8.43 0.98
C ALA A 136 9.28 7.98 -0.46
N LEU A 137 8.92 8.89 -1.37
CA LEU A 137 8.72 8.62 -2.79
C LEU A 137 10.04 8.15 -3.44
N GLY A 138 11.15 8.84 -3.19
CA GLY A 138 12.47 8.44 -3.68
C GLY A 138 12.85 7.03 -3.21
N PHE A 139 12.62 6.71 -1.94
CA PHE A 139 12.83 5.38 -1.40
C PHE A 139 11.92 4.35 -2.09
N ASN A 140 10.64 4.65 -2.29
CA ASN A 140 9.69 3.76 -2.96
C ASN A 140 10.10 3.45 -4.40
N VAL A 141 10.60 4.43 -5.17
CA VAL A 141 11.11 4.19 -6.53
C VAL A 141 12.28 3.22 -6.53
N LEU A 142 13.25 3.40 -5.62
CA LEU A 142 14.39 2.48 -5.49
C LEU A 142 13.96 1.11 -4.95
N LYS A 143 12.94 1.06 -4.12
CA LYS A 143 12.31 -0.19 -3.68
C LYS A 143 11.72 -0.95 -4.87
N GLN A 144 10.93 -0.28 -5.73
CA GLN A 144 10.38 -0.92 -6.94
C GLN A 144 11.50 -1.45 -7.87
N PHE A 145 12.65 -0.76 -7.93
CA PHE A 145 13.81 -1.26 -8.65
C PHE A 145 14.35 -2.56 -8.05
N THR A 146 14.63 -2.60 -6.75
CA THR A 146 15.19 -3.81 -6.11
C THR A 146 14.18 -4.97 -6.09
N ASP A 147 12.89 -4.67 -5.97
CA ASP A 147 11.83 -5.67 -6.05
C ASP A 147 11.75 -6.26 -7.48
N GLY A 148 11.79 -5.42 -8.52
CA GLY A 148 11.75 -5.83 -9.93
C GLY A 148 12.92 -6.75 -10.33
N ILE A 149 14.12 -6.52 -9.78
CA ILE A 149 15.26 -7.41 -9.97
C ILE A 149 15.29 -8.62 -9.01
N CYS A 150 14.15 -8.96 -8.39
CA CYS A 150 13.99 -10.07 -7.44
C CYS A 150 14.91 -10.02 -6.20
N ARG A 151 15.20 -8.80 -5.69
CA ARG A 151 16.04 -8.58 -4.49
C ARG A 151 15.31 -7.74 -3.42
N PRO A 152 14.09 -8.08 -3.00
CA PRO A 152 13.32 -7.28 -2.03
C PRO A 152 13.93 -7.22 -0.64
N MET A 153 14.84 -8.14 -0.32
CA MET A 153 15.55 -8.16 0.96
C MET A 153 16.34 -6.86 1.21
N ILE A 154 16.83 -6.21 0.14
CA ILE A 154 17.60 -4.96 0.25
C ILE A 154 16.70 -3.84 0.78
N SER A 155 15.59 -3.59 0.10
CA SER A 155 14.63 -2.54 0.49
C SER A 155 13.99 -2.84 1.85
N MET A 156 13.66 -4.12 2.13
CA MET A 156 13.13 -4.52 3.44
C MET A 156 14.11 -4.22 4.57
N THR A 157 15.38 -4.63 4.43
CA THR A 157 16.39 -4.39 5.48
C THR A 157 16.58 -2.90 5.75
N LEU A 158 16.64 -2.08 4.69
CA LEU A 158 16.76 -0.63 4.82
C LEU A 158 15.51 -0.03 5.51
N LEU A 159 14.32 -0.52 5.16
CA LEU A 159 13.08 -0.07 5.78
C LEU A 159 13.06 -0.39 7.29
N MET A 160 13.49 -1.59 7.67
CA MET A 160 13.59 -1.98 9.09
C MET A 160 14.57 -1.07 9.86
N ILE A 161 15.74 -0.81 9.28
CA ILE A 161 16.73 0.11 9.88
C ILE A 161 16.13 1.51 10.01
N GLY A 162 15.45 2.01 8.96
CA GLY A 162 14.80 3.32 9.01
C GLY A 162 13.71 3.42 10.09
N ASN A 163 12.91 2.36 10.26
CA ASN A 163 11.89 2.31 11.31
C ASN A 163 12.51 2.31 12.71
N LEU A 164 13.59 1.56 12.93
CA LEU A 164 14.32 1.58 14.20
C LEU A 164 14.93 2.97 14.50
N LEU A 165 15.50 3.60 13.47
CA LEU A 165 16.03 4.98 13.60
C LEU A 165 14.92 5.97 13.92
N ASN A 166 13.73 5.81 13.31
CA ASN A 166 12.60 6.67 13.57
C ASN A 166 12.08 6.50 15.01
N ILE A 167 11.89 5.26 15.49
CA ILE A 167 11.45 4.99 16.87
C ILE A 167 12.47 5.56 17.87
N PHE A 168 13.77 5.38 17.61
CA PHE A 168 14.81 5.95 18.46
C PHE A 168 14.78 7.49 18.43
N GLY A 169 14.67 8.09 17.24
CA GLY A 169 14.57 9.54 17.08
C GLY A 169 13.30 10.11 17.74
N ASN A 170 12.18 9.40 17.69
CA ASN A 170 10.95 9.77 18.41
C ASN A 170 11.20 9.79 19.91
N TRP A 171 11.85 8.75 20.46
CA TRP A 171 12.18 8.70 21.89
C TRP A 171 13.08 9.87 22.32
N VAL A 172 14.02 10.27 21.47
CA VAL A 172 14.91 11.40 21.74
C VAL A 172 14.18 12.73 21.66
N LEU A 173 13.46 12.98 20.56
CA LEU A 173 12.94 14.31 20.22
C LEU A 173 11.55 14.59 20.81
N ILE A 174 10.68 13.60 20.94
CA ILE A 174 9.35 13.79 21.59
C ILE A 174 9.58 14.11 23.07
N TYR A 175 10.42 13.33 23.75
CA TYR A 175 10.58 13.40 25.21
C TYR A 175 11.82 14.17 25.68
N GLY A 176 12.57 14.83 24.78
CA GLY A 176 13.72 15.64 25.14
C GLY A 176 14.86 14.86 25.80
N LYS A 177 15.20 13.66 25.28
CA LYS A 177 16.28 12.85 25.84
C LYS A 177 17.64 13.20 25.22
N LEU A 178 18.71 12.72 25.86
CA LEU A 178 20.10 12.91 25.41
C LEU A 178 20.53 14.38 25.24
N GLY A 179 19.91 15.31 25.97
CA GLY A 179 20.25 16.74 25.92
C GLY A 179 19.52 17.54 24.84
N PHE A 180 18.60 16.90 24.08
CA PHE A 180 17.73 17.60 23.17
C PHE A 180 16.54 18.23 23.92
N PRO A 181 15.97 19.34 23.41
CA PRO A 181 14.73 19.89 23.95
C PRO A 181 13.55 18.96 23.68
N GLU A 182 12.56 18.98 24.55
CA GLU A 182 11.27 18.32 24.37
C GLU A 182 10.49 19.03 23.27
N MET A 183 10.22 18.33 22.17
CA MET A 183 9.62 18.91 20.96
C MET A 183 8.23 18.33 20.65
N GLY A 184 7.77 17.35 21.40
CA GLY A 184 6.46 16.71 21.21
C GLY A 184 6.23 16.24 19.77
N LEU A 185 5.06 16.57 19.22
CA LEU A 185 4.66 16.19 17.86
C LEU A 185 5.62 16.71 16.78
N THR A 186 6.17 17.91 16.95
CA THR A 186 7.17 18.46 16.01
C THR A 186 8.42 17.58 15.98
N GLY A 187 8.84 17.07 17.16
CA GLY A 187 9.95 16.11 17.27
C GLY A 187 9.68 14.81 16.52
N ALA A 188 8.46 14.27 16.60
CA ALA A 188 8.05 13.09 15.83
C ALA A 188 8.13 13.35 14.31
N GLY A 189 7.69 14.52 13.86
CA GLY A 189 7.81 14.94 12.46
C GLY A 189 9.26 15.02 11.98
N ILE A 190 10.13 15.65 12.75
CA ILE A 190 11.56 15.77 12.43
C ILE A 190 12.22 14.39 12.41
N SER A 191 11.92 13.52 13.38
CA SER A 191 12.42 12.14 13.40
C SER A 191 12.04 11.38 12.13
N THR A 192 10.78 11.51 11.70
CA THR A 192 10.27 10.90 10.47
C THR A 192 10.97 11.47 9.22
N LEU A 193 11.15 12.78 9.14
CA LEU A 193 11.85 13.42 8.03
C LEU A 193 13.30 12.95 7.94
N VAL A 194 14.04 12.99 9.06
CA VAL A 194 15.46 12.61 9.14
C VAL A 194 15.63 11.13 8.81
N SER A 195 14.83 10.23 9.38
CA SER A 195 14.93 8.80 9.11
C SER A 195 14.64 8.48 7.63
N ARG A 196 13.60 9.08 7.03
CA ARG A 196 13.30 8.93 5.58
C ARG A 196 14.43 9.44 4.69
N ALA A 197 15.01 10.59 5.03
CA ALA A 197 16.15 11.15 4.29
C ALA A 197 17.38 10.26 4.40
N LEU A 198 17.71 9.79 5.61
CA LEU A 198 18.86 8.92 5.87
C LEU A 198 18.72 7.58 5.15
N ILE A 199 17.56 6.90 5.21
CA ILE A 199 17.41 5.62 4.53
C ILE A 199 17.47 5.77 3.01
N LEU A 200 16.93 6.85 2.45
CA LEU A 200 17.10 7.14 1.02
C LEU A 200 18.57 7.36 0.67
N LEU A 201 19.29 8.17 1.45
CA LEU A 201 20.73 8.41 1.24
C LEU A 201 21.52 7.10 1.30
N VAL A 202 21.29 6.28 2.32
CA VAL A 202 21.94 4.96 2.48
C VAL A 202 21.61 4.05 1.29
N PHE A 203 20.37 4.07 0.83
CA PHE A 203 19.95 3.27 -0.34
C PHE A 203 20.70 3.69 -1.61
N VAL A 204 20.76 5.00 -1.88
CA VAL A 204 21.52 5.54 -3.02
C VAL A 204 22.99 5.16 -2.91
N VAL A 205 23.62 5.38 -1.75
CA VAL A 205 25.02 5.02 -1.52
C VAL A 205 25.25 3.51 -1.73
N PHE A 206 24.34 2.67 -1.23
CA PHE A 206 24.40 1.23 -1.42
C PHE A 206 24.38 0.83 -2.91
N ILE A 207 23.46 1.43 -3.69
CA ILE A 207 23.38 1.13 -5.14
C ILE A 207 24.68 1.49 -5.86
N PHE A 208 25.27 2.65 -5.55
CA PHE A 208 26.46 3.12 -6.26
C PHE A 208 27.79 2.55 -5.75
N LYS A 209 27.88 2.09 -4.50
CA LYS A 209 29.10 1.55 -3.91
C LYS A 209 29.14 0.03 -3.84
N SER A 210 28.00 -0.65 -3.90
CA SER A 210 27.96 -2.10 -3.79
C SER A 210 28.43 -2.79 -5.08
N LYS A 211 29.41 -3.69 -4.97
CA LYS A 211 29.87 -4.52 -6.09
C LYS A 211 28.74 -5.31 -6.77
N LYS A 212 27.73 -5.72 -5.98
CA LYS A 212 26.54 -6.47 -6.48
C LYS A 212 25.59 -5.63 -7.32
N MET A 213 25.68 -4.29 -7.25
CA MET A 213 24.83 -3.33 -7.96
C MET A 213 25.57 -2.56 -9.05
N ASN A 214 26.87 -2.78 -9.22
CA ASN A 214 27.74 -1.99 -10.10
C ASN A 214 27.24 -1.96 -11.56
N GLU A 215 26.75 -3.07 -12.09
CA GLU A 215 26.23 -3.13 -13.48
C GLU A 215 24.97 -2.25 -13.62
N TYR A 216 24.05 -2.29 -12.66
CA TYR A 216 22.84 -1.44 -12.65
C TYR A 216 23.20 0.03 -12.45
N ALA A 217 24.17 0.33 -11.58
CA ALA A 217 24.65 1.69 -11.35
C ALA A 217 25.29 2.29 -12.61
N ARG A 218 26.05 1.48 -13.38
CA ARG A 218 26.60 1.87 -14.68
C ARG A 218 25.48 2.12 -15.69
N ALA A 219 24.55 1.18 -15.84
CA ALA A 219 23.42 1.31 -16.75
C ALA A 219 22.57 2.55 -16.44
N PHE A 220 22.36 2.88 -15.15
CA PHE A 220 21.70 4.11 -14.72
C PHE A 220 22.46 5.37 -15.14
N LYS A 221 23.79 5.40 -14.99
CA LYS A 221 24.63 6.54 -15.39
C LYS A 221 24.58 6.77 -16.91
N GLU A 222 24.66 5.71 -17.70
CA GLU A 222 24.66 5.73 -19.16
C GLU A 222 23.27 6.00 -19.75
N ALA A 223 22.21 5.72 -19.01
CA ALA A 223 20.84 5.95 -19.45
C ALA A 223 20.58 7.44 -19.72
N LEU A 224 19.81 7.74 -20.76
CA LEU A 224 19.38 9.09 -21.10
C LEU A 224 17.94 9.32 -20.62
N LEU A 225 17.64 10.57 -20.28
CA LEU A 225 16.26 11.01 -20.05
C LEU A 225 15.55 11.12 -21.39
N SER A 226 14.39 10.50 -21.51
CA SER A 226 13.56 10.49 -22.70
C SER A 226 12.10 10.74 -22.34
N ARG A 227 11.47 11.71 -23.02
CA ARG A 227 10.03 11.95 -22.86
C ARG A 227 9.19 10.71 -23.20
N GLY A 228 9.62 9.91 -24.17
CA GLY A 228 8.96 8.64 -24.53
C GLY A 228 8.97 7.64 -23.38
N GLU A 229 10.13 7.43 -22.77
CA GLU A 229 10.29 6.52 -21.62
C GLU A 229 9.54 7.03 -20.38
N MET A 230 9.62 8.32 -20.08
CA MET A 230 8.86 8.94 -18.99
C MET A 230 7.35 8.76 -19.19
N ASN A 231 6.85 8.94 -20.43
CA ASN A 231 5.44 8.71 -20.76
C ASN A 231 5.05 7.22 -20.62
N THR A 232 5.97 6.30 -20.93
CA THR A 232 5.75 4.86 -20.72
C THR A 232 5.64 4.52 -19.25
N VAL A 233 6.54 5.02 -18.40
CA VAL A 233 6.48 4.89 -16.94
C VAL A 233 5.17 5.49 -16.41
N PHE A 234 4.80 6.69 -16.84
CA PHE A 234 3.56 7.35 -16.46
C PHE A 234 2.33 6.51 -16.85
N LYS A 235 2.29 6.00 -18.09
CA LYS A 235 1.18 5.13 -18.56
C LYS A 235 1.07 3.82 -17.81
N MET A 236 2.14 3.33 -17.24
CA MET A 236 2.11 2.15 -16.37
C MET A 236 1.70 2.49 -14.93
N GLY A 237 2.11 3.65 -14.42
CA GLY A 237 1.86 4.05 -13.05
C GLY A 237 0.46 4.62 -12.79
N TYR A 238 -0.06 5.53 -13.67
CA TYR A 238 -1.32 6.21 -13.39
C TYR A 238 -2.53 5.27 -13.21
N PRO A 239 -2.68 4.16 -13.96
CA PRO A 239 -3.82 3.29 -13.75
C PRO A 239 -3.75 2.57 -12.39
N VAL A 240 -2.52 2.24 -11.95
CA VAL A 240 -2.28 1.61 -10.65
C VAL A 240 -2.56 2.61 -9.52
N GLY A 241 -2.09 3.85 -9.65
CA GLY A 241 -2.36 4.92 -8.69
C GLY A 241 -3.86 5.20 -8.53
N ILE A 242 -4.57 5.35 -9.66
CA ILE A 242 -6.02 5.56 -9.65
C ILE A 242 -6.75 4.35 -9.04
N GLN A 243 -6.37 3.12 -9.38
CA GLN A 243 -6.99 1.93 -8.80
C GLN A 243 -6.82 1.90 -7.28
N MET A 244 -5.63 2.22 -6.75
CA MET A 244 -5.39 2.28 -5.30
C MET A 244 -6.20 3.40 -4.63
N ALA A 245 -6.33 4.55 -5.27
CA ALA A 245 -7.16 5.65 -4.77
C ALA A 245 -8.64 5.29 -4.73
N LEU A 246 -9.18 4.65 -5.79
CA LEU A 246 -10.56 4.17 -5.86
C LEU A 246 -10.85 3.13 -4.76
N GLU A 247 -9.94 2.19 -4.55
CA GLU A 247 -10.06 1.17 -3.52
C GLU A 247 -10.07 1.79 -2.11
N SER A 248 -9.09 2.63 -1.79
CA SER A 248 -8.98 3.31 -0.50
C SER A 248 -10.20 4.19 -0.21
N SER A 249 -10.68 4.96 -1.21
CA SER A 249 -11.86 5.81 -1.03
C SER A 249 -13.15 5.01 -0.79
N THR A 250 -13.26 3.80 -1.32
CA THR A 250 -14.41 2.91 -1.06
C THR A 250 -14.51 2.57 0.44
N PHE A 251 -13.40 2.28 1.08
CA PHE A 251 -13.37 2.06 2.54
C PHE A 251 -13.73 3.33 3.33
N THR A 252 -13.28 4.50 2.86
CA THR A 252 -13.65 5.78 3.46
C THR A 252 -15.16 6.02 3.36
N PHE A 253 -15.78 5.78 2.19
CA PHE A 253 -17.23 5.91 2.03
C PHE A 253 -18.00 4.94 2.94
N ALA A 254 -17.52 3.72 3.11
CA ALA A 254 -18.16 2.77 4.02
C ALA A 254 -18.07 3.20 5.48
N ALA A 255 -16.95 3.79 5.91
CA ALA A 255 -16.81 4.37 7.24
C ALA A 255 -17.79 5.53 7.46
N VAL A 256 -17.95 6.42 6.47
CA VAL A 256 -18.95 7.52 6.52
C VAL A 256 -20.38 6.95 6.63
N MET A 257 -20.71 5.97 5.80
CA MET A 257 -22.03 5.30 5.85
C MET A 257 -22.27 4.61 7.20
N ALA A 258 -21.24 3.95 7.78
CA ALA A 258 -21.34 3.37 9.11
C ALA A 258 -21.59 4.43 10.19
N GLY A 259 -20.97 5.60 10.06
CA GLY A 259 -21.22 6.75 10.94
C GLY A 259 -22.65 7.29 10.87
N TRP A 260 -23.30 7.26 9.69
CA TRP A 260 -24.72 7.64 9.54
C TRP A 260 -25.68 6.67 10.24
N LEU A 261 -25.27 5.41 10.45
CA LEU A 261 -26.07 4.43 11.19
C LEU A 261 -25.96 4.59 12.71
N GLY A 262 -24.85 5.13 13.21
CA GLY A 262 -24.64 5.42 14.63
C GLY A 262 -23.24 5.09 15.14
N VAL A 263 -22.99 5.47 16.39
CA VAL A 263 -21.67 5.38 17.03
C VAL A 263 -21.21 3.92 17.21
N ILE A 264 -22.13 3.03 17.62
CA ILE A 264 -21.84 1.61 17.84
C ILE A 264 -21.46 0.95 16.52
N GLN A 265 -22.19 1.25 15.43
CA GLN A 265 -21.93 0.72 14.08
C GLN A 265 -20.58 1.19 13.56
N LEU A 266 -20.25 2.47 13.74
CA LEU A 266 -18.96 3.01 13.34
C LEU A 266 -17.81 2.39 14.15
N ALA A 267 -17.97 2.23 15.46
CA ALA A 267 -16.97 1.59 16.31
C ALA A 267 -16.74 0.13 15.92
N ALA A 268 -17.81 -0.65 15.71
CA ALA A 268 -17.70 -2.03 15.23
C ALA A 268 -17.04 -2.11 13.84
N HIS A 269 -17.39 -1.20 12.91
CA HIS A 269 -16.72 -1.08 11.61
C HIS A 269 -15.21 -0.88 11.76
N GLN A 270 -14.78 0.01 12.66
CA GLN A 270 -13.37 0.29 12.90
C GLN A 270 -12.60 -0.93 13.44
N VAL A 271 -13.19 -1.70 14.34
CA VAL A 271 -12.60 -2.95 14.82
C VAL A 271 -12.37 -3.92 13.66
N VAL A 272 -13.40 -4.12 12.83
CA VAL A 272 -13.34 -5.11 11.75
C VAL A 272 -12.39 -4.67 10.64
N ILE A 273 -12.38 -3.36 10.27
CA ILE A 273 -11.46 -2.86 9.24
C ILE A 273 -10.01 -2.95 9.67
N THR A 274 -9.72 -2.71 10.95
CA THR A 274 -8.34 -2.82 11.48
C THR A 274 -7.82 -4.26 11.37
N ILE A 275 -8.64 -5.25 11.75
CA ILE A 275 -8.30 -6.66 11.60
C ILE A 275 -8.15 -7.03 10.11
N SER A 276 -9.07 -6.54 9.26
CA SER A 276 -9.02 -6.74 7.81
C SER A 276 -7.72 -6.22 7.19
N GLN A 277 -7.23 -5.06 7.63
CA GLN A 277 -5.97 -4.48 7.12
C GLN A 277 -4.75 -5.36 7.41
N LEU A 278 -4.70 -6.02 8.58
CA LEU A 278 -3.61 -6.96 8.88
C LEU A 278 -3.60 -8.13 7.90
N PHE A 279 -4.77 -8.67 7.57
CA PHE A 279 -4.91 -9.77 6.61
C PHE A 279 -4.56 -9.32 5.19
N PHE A 280 -5.06 -8.15 4.78
CA PHE A 280 -4.77 -7.52 3.50
C PHE A 280 -3.27 -7.38 3.25
N LEU A 281 -2.49 -6.90 4.23
CA LEU A 281 -1.05 -6.69 4.07
C LEU A 281 -0.27 -7.99 3.89
N MET A 282 -0.70 -9.06 4.55
CA MET A 282 -0.10 -10.39 4.33
C MET A 282 -0.36 -10.89 2.90
N MET A 283 -1.61 -10.79 2.43
CA MET A 283 -1.98 -11.18 1.07
C MET A 283 -1.33 -10.28 0.00
N GLN A 284 -1.24 -8.99 0.27
CA GLN A 284 -0.63 -8.01 -0.62
C GLN A 284 0.87 -8.30 -0.83
N GLY A 285 1.60 -8.58 0.24
CA GLY A 285 3.02 -8.92 0.15
C GLY A 285 3.27 -10.16 -0.73
N LEU A 286 2.44 -11.19 -0.59
CA LEU A 286 2.49 -12.38 -1.42
C LEU A 286 2.14 -12.07 -2.89
N SER A 287 1.08 -11.27 -3.10
CA SER A 287 0.62 -10.89 -4.45
C SER A 287 1.64 -10.02 -5.19
N PHE A 288 2.38 -9.15 -4.48
CA PHE A 288 3.50 -8.42 -5.07
C PHE A 288 4.63 -9.37 -5.53
N ALA A 289 4.95 -10.42 -4.75
CA ALA A 289 5.92 -11.42 -5.18
C ALA A 289 5.47 -12.14 -6.46
N VAL A 290 4.18 -12.45 -6.57
CA VAL A 290 3.59 -13.02 -7.80
C VAL A 290 3.77 -12.07 -8.97
N SER A 291 3.50 -10.76 -8.80
CA SER A 291 3.70 -9.75 -9.85
C SER A 291 5.14 -9.71 -10.35
N ILE A 292 6.11 -9.72 -9.43
CA ILE A 292 7.55 -9.71 -9.75
C ILE A 292 7.94 -10.97 -10.54
N LEU A 293 7.52 -12.15 -10.11
CA LEU A 293 7.87 -13.41 -10.79
C LEU A 293 7.16 -13.55 -12.14
N VAL A 294 5.90 -13.11 -12.20
CA VAL A 294 5.13 -13.06 -13.46
C VAL A 294 5.80 -12.13 -14.46
N SER A 295 6.24 -10.93 -14.05
CA SER A 295 6.87 -9.97 -14.95
C SER A 295 8.21 -10.48 -15.48
N ASN A 296 9.02 -11.14 -14.63
CA ASN A 296 10.24 -11.78 -15.05
C ASN A 296 10.00 -12.93 -16.03
N ALA A 297 8.99 -13.77 -15.81
CA ALA A 297 8.61 -14.85 -16.73
C ALA A 297 8.03 -14.30 -18.04
N PHE A 298 7.24 -13.24 -17.97
CA PHE A 298 6.66 -12.56 -19.12
C PHE A 298 7.73 -11.96 -20.03
N GLY A 299 8.75 -11.30 -19.44
CA GLY A 299 9.90 -10.80 -20.18
C GLY A 299 10.62 -11.91 -20.95
N ARG A 300 10.80 -13.10 -20.37
CA ARG A 300 11.36 -14.29 -21.04
C ARG A 300 10.44 -14.95 -22.05
N LYS A 301 9.21 -14.44 -22.23
CA LYS A 301 8.15 -15.06 -23.05
C LYS A 301 7.74 -16.46 -22.56
N ASP A 302 7.98 -16.79 -21.30
CA ASP A 302 7.61 -18.06 -20.69
C ASP A 302 6.21 -18.02 -20.11
N LEU A 303 5.22 -18.20 -20.98
CA LEU A 303 3.80 -18.22 -20.59
C LEU A 303 3.44 -19.42 -19.69
N GLY A 304 4.22 -20.50 -19.74
CA GLY A 304 4.07 -21.64 -18.84
C GLY A 304 4.33 -21.25 -17.39
N SER A 305 5.45 -20.57 -17.14
CA SER A 305 5.79 -20.03 -15.83
C SER A 305 4.81 -18.94 -15.38
N VAL A 306 4.36 -18.06 -16.28
CA VAL A 306 3.32 -17.05 -15.96
C VAL A 306 2.07 -17.72 -15.41
N ARG A 307 1.53 -18.78 -16.09
CA ARG A 307 0.37 -19.54 -15.62
C ARG A 307 0.62 -20.20 -14.27
N GLU A 308 1.80 -20.76 -14.10
CA GLU A 308 2.14 -21.51 -12.89
C GLU A 308 2.25 -20.58 -11.68
N TYR A 309 2.92 -19.42 -11.81
CA TYR A 309 3.00 -18.41 -10.76
C TYR A 309 1.63 -17.83 -10.42
N ALA A 310 0.83 -17.47 -11.42
CA ALA A 310 -0.53 -16.96 -11.20
C ALA A 310 -1.40 -17.98 -10.44
N ARG A 311 -1.41 -19.25 -10.89
CA ARG A 311 -2.19 -20.30 -10.24
C ARG A 311 -1.72 -20.60 -8.82
N LYS A 312 -0.41 -20.81 -8.63
CA LYS A 312 0.13 -21.13 -7.30
C LYS A 312 0.01 -19.93 -6.36
N GLY A 313 0.27 -18.73 -6.84
CA GLY A 313 0.07 -17.49 -6.09
C GLY A 313 -1.37 -17.37 -5.57
N TYR A 314 -2.36 -17.57 -6.44
CA TYR A 314 -3.76 -17.54 -6.05
C TYR A 314 -4.11 -18.58 -4.98
N PHE A 315 -3.68 -19.84 -5.14
CA PHE A 315 -3.94 -20.87 -4.12
C PHE A 315 -3.21 -20.57 -2.80
N MET A 316 -2.02 -19.97 -2.84
CA MET A 316 -1.33 -19.55 -1.62
C MET A 316 -2.06 -18.40 -0.93
N THR A 317 -2.56 -17.42 -1.69
CA THR A 317 -3.36 -16.30 -1.15
C THR A 317 -4.65 -16.83 -0.52
N LEU A 318 -5.36 -17.76 -1.20
CA LEU A 318 -6.51 -18.45 -0.64
C LEU A 318 -6.18 -19.22 0.64
N GLY A 319 -5.05 -19.92 0.68
CA GLY A 319 -4.58 -20.64 1.86
C GLY A 319 -4.35 -19.70 3.05
N ILE A 320 -3.72 -18.56 2.82
CA ILE A 320 -3.54 -17.51 3.84
C ILE A 320 -4.91 -16.99 4.30
N SER A 321 -5.79 -16.59 3.37
CA SER A 321 -7.14 -16.13 3.68
C SER A 321 -7.91 -17.14 4.53
N ALA A 322 -7.90 -18.41 4.14
CA ALA A 322 -8.59 -19.48 4.87
C ALA A 322 -8.01 -19.68 6.28
N THR A 323 -6.69 -19.70 6.41
CA THR A 323 -6.00 -19.86 7.70
C THR A 323 -6.32 -18.70 8.64
N LEU A 324 -6.19 -17.45 8.15
CA LEU A 324 -6.48 -16.26 8.94
C LEU A 324 -7.95 -16.17 9.33
N SER A 325 -8.86 -16.53 8.40
CA SER A 325 -10.30 -16.59 8.67
C SER A 325 -10.64 -17.65 9.72
N ALA A 326 -10.02 -18.82 9.65
CA ALA A 326 -10.20 -19.88 10.65
C ALA A 326 -9.69 -19.46 12.04
N LEU A 327 -8.51 -18.83 12.10
CA LEU A 327 -7.97 -18.29 13.35
C LEU A 327 -8.89 -17.20 13.92
N LEU A 328 -9.35 -16.27 13.09
CA LEU A 328 -10.29 -15.24 13.53
C LEU A 328 -11.62 -15.84 14.04
N TYR A 329 -12.11 -16.88 13.39
CA TYR A 329 -13.32 -17.57 13.85
C TYR A 329 -13.14 -18.20 15.23
N CYS A 330 -12.00 -18.88 15.46
CA CYS A 330 -11.68 -19.51 16.75
C CYS A 330 -11.53 -18.47 17.87
N PHE A 331 -10.90 -17.33 17.58
CA PHE A 331 -10.56 -16.30 18.56
C PHE A 331 -11.39 -15.02 18.43
N ARG A 332 -12.58 -15.09 17.82
CA ARG A 332 -13.39 -13.91 17.47
C ARG A 332 -13.76 -13.01 18.65
N TYR A 333 -14.07 -13.58 19.80
CA TYR A 333 -14.43 -12.81 21.00
C TYR A 333 -13.20 -12.14 21.61
N GLN A 334 -12.08 -12.85 21.68
CA GLN A 334 -10.81 -12.29 22.14
C GLN A 334 -10.31 -11.20 21.21
N ALA A 335 -10.41 -11.43 19.89
CA ALA A 335 -10.03 -10.45 18.89
C ALA A 335 -10.85 -9.16 19.00
N ALA A 336 -12.15 -9.22 19.21
CA ALA A 336 -12.98 -8.06 19.44
C ALA A 336 -12.64 -7.37 20.78
N GLY A 337 -12.42 -8.16 21.86
CA GLY A 337 -12.09 -7.67 23.20
C GLY A 337 -10.75 -6.94 23.30
N ILE A 338 -9.81 -7.12 22.34
CA ILE A 338 -8.56 -6.34 22.28
C ILE A 338 -8.85 -4.86 21.98
N PHE A 339 -9.93 -4.57 21.25
CA PHE A 339 -10.20 -3.23 20.75
C PHE A 339 -11.28 -2.47 21.54
N THR A 340 -12.12 -3.18 22.30
CA THR A 340 -13.24 -2.55 23.02
C THR A 340 -13.69 -3.36 24.22
N ASP A 341 -14.00 -2.65 25.29
CA ASP A 341 -14.65 -3.19 26.49
C ASP A 341 -16.19 -3.13 26.40
N SER A 342 -16.76 -2.46 25.39
CA SER A 342 -18.21 -2.37 25.18
C SER A 342 -18.75 -3.71 24.67
N PRO A 343 -19.65 -4.39 25.42
CA PRO A 343 -20.27 -5.64 24.98
C PRO A 343 -21.06 -5.48 23.68
N GLU A 344 -21.71 -4.35 23.47
CA GLU A 344 -22.53 -4.08 22.27
C GLU A 344 -21.66 -3.95 21.03
N VAL A 345 -20.56 -3.18 21.09
CA VAL A 345 -19.61 -3.03 19.99
C VAL A 345 -18.92 -4.36 19.69
N SER A 346 -18.51 -5.10 20.73
CA SER A 346 -17.89 -6.40 20.60
C SER A 346 -18.81 -7.43 19.91
N ALA A 347 -20.06 -7.53 20.36
CA ALA A 347 -21.07 -8.43 19.76
C ALA A 347 -21.31 -8.08 18.28
N MET A 348 -21.42 -6.81 17.96
CA MET A 348 -21.62 -6.33 16.59
C MET A 348 -20.38 -6.63 15.72
N ALA A 349 -19.16 -6.38 16.19
CA ALA A 349 -17.93 -6.70 15.48
C ALA A 349 -17.81 -8.20 15.21
N VAL A 350 -18.10 -9.05 16.19
CA VAL A 350 -18.13 -10.51 16.04
C VAL A 350 -19.12 -10.96 14.97
N SER A 351 -20.30 -10.33 14.89
CA SER A 351 -21.27 -10.65 13.84
C SER A 351 -20.77 -10.27 12.44
N LEU A 352 -20.02 -9.18 12.31
CA LEU A 352 -19.41 -8.73 11.05
C LEU A 352 -18.24 -9.62 10.60
N PHE A 353 -17.57 -10.32 11.51
CA PHE A 353 -16.48 -11.25 11.13
C PHE A 353 -16.92 -12.36 10.18
N PHE A 354 -18.19 -12.76 10.18
CA PHE A 354 -18.71 -13.70 9.19
C PHE A 354 -18.70 -13.11 7.77
N LEU A 355 -18.99 -11.82 7.65
CA LEU A 355 -18.92 -11.12 6.36
C LEU A 355 -17.47 -10.88 5.93
N LEU A 356 -16.57 -10.68 6.90
CA LEU A 356 -15.14 -10.58 6.66
C LEU A 356 -14.58 -11.86 6.02
N PHE A 357 -15.13 -13.05 6.31
CA PHE A 357 -14.71 -14.28 5.63
C PHE A 357 -15.02 -14.23 4.13
N ALA A 358 -16.25 -13.86 3.75
CA ALA A 358 -16.62 -13.70 2.34
C ALA A 358 -15.78 -12.59 1.66
N TYR A 359 -15.54 -11.49 2.37
CA TYR A 359 -14.65 -10.41 1.95
C TYR A 359 -13.25 -10.92 1.61
N GLN A 360 -12.62 -11.69 2.49
CA GLN A 360 -11.25 -12.19 2.35
C GLN A 360 -11.05 -13.04 1.08
N PHE A 361 -12.04 -13.85 0.70
CA PHE A 361 -11.96 -14.64 -0.53
C PHE A 361 -12.04 -13.75 -1.78
N GLY A 362 -12.95 -12.77 -1.78
CA GLY A 362 -13.06 -11.78 -2.86
C GLY A 362 -11.80 -10.94 -3.00
N ASP A 363 -11.26 -10.48 -1.87
CA ASP A 363 -10.05 -9.67 -1.81
C ASP A 363 -8.81 -10.46 -2.28
N GLY A 364 -8.67 -11.71 -1.85
CA GLY A 364 -7.59 -12.58 -2.30
C GLY A 364 -7.60 -12.84 -3.82
N LEU A 365 -8.80 -12.99 -4.41
CA LEU A 365 -8.97 -13.13 -5.86
C LEU A 365 -8.55 -11.84 -6.57
N GLN A 366 -9.07 -10.71 -6.12
CA GLN A 366 -8.82 -9.39 -6.66
C GLN A 366 -7.32 -9.02 -6.57
N LEU A 367 -6.71 -9.12 -5.39
CA LEU A 367 -5.29 -8.80 -5.17
C LEU A 367 -4.36 -9.65 -6.04
N CYS A 368 -4.59 -10.96 -6.09
CA CYS A 368 -3.74 -11.86 -6.86
C CYS A 368 -3.79 -11.49 -8.34
N PHE A 369 -4.99 -11.41 -8.95
CA PHE A 369 -5.11 -11.19 -10.40
C PHE A 369 -4.85 -9.74 -10.81
N ALA A 370 -5.07 -8.73 -9.96
CA ALA A 370 -4.60 -7.38 -10.20
C ALA A 370 -3.06 -7.36 -10.33
N ASN A 371 -2.36 -8.05 -9.43
CA ASN A 371 -0.89 -8.14 -9.46
C ASN A 371 -0.37 -9.01 -10.60
N VAL A 372 -1.09 -10.05 -11.02
CA VAL A 372 -0.76 -10.82 -12.23
C VAL A 372 -0.89 -9.94 -13.49
N LEU A 373 -1.97 -9.17 -13.62
CA LEU A 373 -2.17 -8.23 -14.74
C LEU A 373 -1.10 -7.14 -14.75
N ARG A 374 -0.72 -6.60 -13.58
CA ARG A 374 0.43 -5.71 -13.48
C ARG A 374 1.70 -6.40 -13.99
N GLY A 375 1.95 -7.64 -13.58
CA GLY A 375 3.11 -8.43 -14.00
C GLY A 375 3.20 -8.63 -15.52
N ILE A 376 2.08 -8.81 -16.22
CA ILE A 376 2.04 -8.88 -17.70
C ILE A 376 1.89 -7.50 -18.37
N GLN A 377 1.99 -6.41 -17.60
CA GLN A 377 1.94 -5.01 -18.05
C GLN A 377 0.59 -4.56 -18.64
N ASP A 378 -0.50 -5.25 -18.34
CA ASP A 378 -1.86 -4.85 -18.75
C ASP A 378 -2.60 -4.16 -17.61
N VAL A 379 -2.22 -2.91 -17.32
CA VAL A 379 -2.69 -2.16 -16.12
C VAL A 379 -3.97 -1.36 -16.34
N LYS A 380 -4.27 -0.90 -17.57
CA LYS A 380 -5.45 -0.07 -17.84
C LYS A 380 -6.78 -0.74 -17.50
N PRO A 381 -7.01 -2.02 -17.86
CA PRO A 381 -8.25 -2.71 -17.51
C PRO A 381 -8.47 -2.81 -16.00
N ILE A 382 -7.39 -2.83 -15.19
CA ILE A 382 -7.47 -2.88 -13.73
C ILE A 382 -8.19 -1.63 -13.21
N MET A 383 -7.80 -0.45 -13.70
CA MET A 383 -8.42 0.83 -13.30
C MET A 383 -9.90 0.89 -13.67
N TYR A 384 -10.27 0.53 -14.90
CA TYR A 384 -11.67 0.54 -15.34
C TYR A 384 -12.54 -0.46 -14.58
N ALA A 385 -12.06 -1.67 -14.41
CA ALA A 385 -12.80 -2.68 -13.66
C ALA A 385 -12.92 -2.32 -12.17
N ALA A 386 -11.91 -1.70 -11.56
CA ALA A 386 -11.97 -1.17 -10.21
C ALA A 386 -13.05 -0.07 -10.09
N PHE A 387 -13.08 0.88 -11.03
CA PHE A 387 -14.10 1.92 -11.02
C PHE A 387 -15.52 1.33 -11.11
N VAL A 388 -15.76 0.40 -12.04
CA VAL A 388 -17.07 -0.25 -12.18
C VAL A 388 -17.42 -1.03 -10.91
N SER A 389 -16.51 -1.88 -10.44
CA SER A 389 -16.77 -2.76 -9.31
C SER A 389 -16.97 -2.02 -8.00
N TYR A 390 -16.19 -0.98 -7.74
CA TYR A 390 -16.23 -0.27 -6.46
C TYR A 390 -17.28 0.85 -6.46
N TYR A 391 -17.25 1.73 -7.47
CA TYR A 391 -18.09 2.92 -7.49
C TYR A 391 -19.51 2.69 -8.04
N LEU A 392 -19.63 1.86 -9.09
CA LEU A 392 -20.94 1.60 -9.70
C LEU A 392 -21.68 0.42 -9.07
N ILE A 393 -20.97 -0.45 -8.33
CA ILE A 393 -21.59 -1.67 -7.77
C ILE A 393 -21.43 -1.73 -6.25
N ALA A 394 -20.21 -1.71 -5.70
CA ALA A 394 -20.00 -1.90 -4.26
C ALA A 394 -20.64 -0.79 -3.42
N ILE A 395 -20.33 0.48 -3.71
CA ILE A 395 -20.87 1.63 -2.96
C ILE A 395 -22.40 1.70 -3.06
N PRO A 396 -23.03 1.65 -4.25
CA PRO A 396 -24.49 1.63 -4.34
C PRO A 396 -25.13 0.42 -3.66
N SER A 397 -24.53 -0.78 -3.80
CA SER A 397 -25.02 -1.98 -3.10
C SER A 397 -24.94 -1.82 -1.59
N ALA A 398 -23.81 -1.30 -1.06
CA ALA A 398 -23.63 -1.03 0.35
C ALA A 398 -24.70 -0.01 0.88
N TYR A 399 -24.96 1.04 0.10
CA TYR A 399 -25.99 2.02 0.43
C TYR A 399 -27.40 1.40 0.43
N VAL A 400 -27.77 0.69 -0.64
CA VAL A 400 -29.10 0.08 -0.73
C VAL A 400 -29.29 -0.97 0.36
N LEU A 401 -28.34 -1.88 0.55
CA LEU A 401 -28.44 -2.93 1.56
C LEU A 401 -28.37 -2.38 2.98
N GLY A 402 -27.60 -1.31 3.21
CA GLY A 402 -27.45 -0.70 4.54
C GLY A 402 -28.63 0.16 4.96
N PHE A 403 -29.24 0.92 4.04
CA PHE A 403 -30.25 1.93 4.36
C PHE A 403 -31.66 1.63 3.84
N LYS A 404 -31.82 0.76 2.85
CA LYS A 404 -33.12 0.40 2.28
C LYS A 404 -33.60 -1.00 2.68
N THR A 405 -32.78 -1.71 3.46
CA THR A 405 -33.13 -3.03 4.03
C THR A 405 -32.92 -3.03 5.53
N SER A 406 -33.36 -4.10 6.21
CA SER A 406 -33.15 -4.31 7.65
C SER A 406 -31.72 -4.73 8.03
N LEU A 407 -30.80 -4.82 7.06
CA LEU A 407 -29.45 -5.34 7.30
C LEU A 407 -28.52 -4.33 7.99
N SER A 408 -28.82 -3.02 7.92
CA SER A 408 -28.03 -1.98 8.61
C SER A 408 -26.52 -2.12 8.28
N ILE A 409 -25.64 -2.14 9.27
CA ILE A 409 -24.17 -2.26 9.08
C ILE A 409 -23.76 -3.53 8.31
N HIS A 410 -24.49 -4.64 8.47
CA HIS A 410 -24.24 -5.86 7.71
C HIS A 410 -24.46 -5.66 6.21
N GLY A 411 -25.45 -4.83 5.85
CA GLY A 411 -25.71 -4.45 4.45
C GLY A 411 -24.55 -3.67 3.84
N ILE A 412 -23.96 -2.72 4.60
CA ILE A 412 -22.78 -1.99 4.16
C ILE A 412 -21.60 -2.96 3.93
N TRP A 413 -21.37 -3.87 4.87
CA TRP A 413 -20.30 -4.86 4.77
C TRP A 413 -20.50 -5.88 3.65
N LEU A 414 -21.72 -6.19 3.23
CA LEU A 414 -21.99 -7.03 2.06
C LEU A 414 -21.57 -6.38 0.74
N GLY A 415 -21.55 -5.06 0.67
CA GLY A 415 -21.06 -4.33 -0.50
C GLY A 415 -19.62 -4.66 -0.87
N PHE A 416 -18.75 -4.89 0.13
CA PHE A 416 -17.34 -5.22 -0.10
C PHE A 416 -17.13 -6.57 -0.80
N PRO A 417 -17.62 -7.71 -0.28
CA PRO A 417 -17.47 -9.00 -0.99
C PRO A 417 -18.04 -8.95 -2.41
N ILE A 418 -19.15 -8.25 -2.63
CA ILE A 418 -19.76 -8.09 -3.95
C ILE A 418 -18.78 -7.37 -4.90
N GLY A 419 -18.29 -6.19 -4.49
CA GLY A 419 -17.40 -5.39 -5.32
C GLY A 419 -16.05 -6.06 -5.57
N LEU A 420 -15.40 -6.56 -4.53
CA LEU A 420 -14.08 -7.19 -4.62
C LEU A 420 -14.12 -8.50 -5.43
N THR A 421 -15.14 -9.33 -5.22
CA THR A 421 -15.30 -10.57 -6.00
C THR A 421 -15.52 -10.27 -7.46
N LEU A 422 -16.34 -9.26 -7.77
CA LEU A 422 -16.60 -8.85 -9.14
C LEU A 422 -15.33 -8.29 -9.81
N ALA A 423 -14.58 -7.44 -9.13
CA ALA A 423 -13.29 -6.96 -9.61
C ALA A 423 -12.33 -8.13 -9.87
N GLY A 424 -12.25 -9.09 -8.94
CA GLY A 424 -11.42 -10.28 -9.07
C GLY A 424 -11.81 -11.15 -10.27
N ILE A 425 -13.11 -11.33 -10.52
CA ILE A 425 -13.63 -12.07 -11.69
C ILE A 425 -13.26 -11.34 -12.98
N PHE A 426 -13.40 -10.00 -13.05
CA PHE A 426 -12.98 -9.22 -14.21
C PHE A 426 -11.48 -9.34 -14.47
N PHE A 427 -10.66 -9.25 -13.42
CA PHE A 427 -9.20 -9.37 -13.56
C PHE A 427 -8.80 -10.77 -14.01
N TYR A 428 -9.42 -11.82 -13.47
CA TYR A 428 -9.19 -13.20 -13.91
C TYR A 428 -9.61 -13.42 -15.36
N ALA A 429 -10.78 -12.94 -15.76
CA ALA A 429 -11.29 -13.05 -17.14
C ALA A 429 -10.36 -12.33 -18.11
N ARG A 430 -9.90 -11.13 -17.76
CA ARG A 430 -8.94 -10.34 -18.55
C ARG A 430 -7.61 -11.10 -18.70
N TYR A 431 -7.04 -11.56 -17.59
CA TYR A 431 -5.84 -12.37 -17.59
C TYR A 431 -5.96 -13.60 -18.52
N ARG A 432 -7.07 -14.33 -18.46
CA ARG A 432 -7.29 -15.46 -19.37
C ARG A 432 -7.35 -15.06 -20.83
N SER A 433 -7.96 -13.92 -21.13
CA SER A 433 -8.01 -13.35 -22.48
C SER A 433 -6.61 -13.02 -23.00
N ASP A 434 -5.83 -12.34 -22.18
CA ASP A 434 -4.46 -11.94 -22.54
C ASP A 434 -3.54 -13.14 -22.76
N LEU A 435 -3.62 -14.18 -21.91
CA LEU A 435 -2.86 -15.40 -22.12
C LEU A 435 -3.18 -16.10 -23.45
N ARG A 436 -4.45 -16.08 -23.87
CA ARG A 436 -4.86 -16.63 -25.19
C ARG A 436 -4.31 -15.78 -26.32
N ARG A 437 -4.33 -14.45 -26.17
CA ARG A 437 -3.80 -13.50 -27.15
C ARG A 437 -2.29 -13.67 -27.31
N PHE A 438 -1.54 -13.65 -26.21
CA PHE A 438 -0.08 -13.82 -26.23
C PHE A 438 0.34 -15.21 -26.74
N GLY A 439 -0.40 -16.28 -26.40
CA GLY A 439 -0.12 -17.62 -26.89
C GLY A 439 -0.34 -17.82 -28.39
N ARG A 440 -1.03 -16.87 -29.06
CA ARG A 440 -1.19 -16.85 -30.53
C ARG A 440 -0.11 -16.00 -31.22
N MET A 441 0.58 -15.13 -30.47
CA MET A 441 1.56 -14.19 -30.99
C MET A 441 3.01 -14.65 -30.75
N MET A 442 3.22 -15.59 -29.87
CA MET A 442 4.50 -16.25 -29.58
C MET A 442 4.60 -17.64 -30.21
#